data_32b892b30fa187b892beebc1a8213bf3
#
_entry.id   32b892b30fa187b892beebc1a8213bf3
#
_cell.length_a   1.000
_cell.length_b   1.000
_cell.length_c   1.000
_cell.angle_alpha   90.00
_cell.angle_beta   90.00
_cell.angle_gamma   90.00
#
_symmetry.space_group_name_H-M   'P 1'
#
loop_
_entity.id
_entity.type
_entity.pdbx_description
1 polymer ?
#
loop_
_entity_poly.entity_id
_entity_poly.type
_entity_poly.pdbx_seq_one_letter_code
_entity_poly.pdbx_strand_id
1 'polypeptide(L)'
;MDWFGVDDDWERPRTEIGRQDVVLAASIEAIGLLGLELVRSAGGFEHTDVPVWAQWLAVSSGAALLLGRRRWPLVVASLAAVHMFVAGVTMPQVMSQMSLQIVYFVALLSGVAWARDRRAMVIVVGTIVLFMFAWIGWQFAVGSAAQEWMEDEQLSEQVGLFPQIPAAVGITLLVNAIYFGGAIIGGGVSWRAARQRDHLTGQAGTIAHQAERLREQAVMDERLRIARELHDVVAHHVSAMGIQAGAARRVLDKDADAARQALTLVEEASRDAVTQMRRLLGTLRAGEVQRDADSGDGDQPRTTEAGVDDLADLVAEGSADGLSVSFDVVETPSGAVARLPRGIGLAVYRTVQEALTNVRRHSSADTVSVVVRIDETRSAPYAEVEVVDNGRPRAGTSGSGLGQLGIRERAATHGGQVEIGPRVAGGYRVRVRYPLGPAQ
;
A
#
# COMPACT_ATOMS: atom_id res chain seq x y z
N MET A 1 -11.22 -34.88 -12.61
CA MET A 1 -12.29 -34.06 -12.00
C MET A 1 -11.76 -32.80 -11.34
N ASP A 2 -10.47 -32.74 -11.04
CA ASP A 2 -9.78 -31.59 -10.40
C ASP A 2 -9.92 -30.26 -11.14
N TRP A 3 -10.02 -30.32 -12.49
CA TRP A 3 -10.16 -29.09 -13.28
C TRP A 3 -11.46 -28.32 -13.00
N PHE A 4 -12.55 -29.02 -12.69
CA PHE A 4 -13.85 -28.43 -12.39
C PHE A 4 -14.06 -28.12 -10.90
N GLY A 5 -13.13 -28.49 -10.03
CA GLY A 5 -13.21 -28.27 -8.58
C GLY A 5 -14.34 -29.06 -7.91
N VAL A 6 -14.68 -30.23 -8.41
CA VAL A 6 -15.81 -31.05 -7.91
C VAL A 6 -15.53 -31.59 -6.50
N ASP A 7 -14.26 -31.81 -6.19
CA ASP A 7 -13.79 -32.35 -4.91
C ASP A 7 -13.20 -31.23 -4.01
N ASP A 8 -13.46 -29.95 -4.36
CA ASP A 8 -12.95 -28.78 -3.65
C ASP A 8 -14.00 -28.28 -2.66
N ASP A 9 -13.59 -28.06 -1.42
CA ASP A 9 -14.46 -27.53 -0.34
C ASP A 9 -14.69 -26.02 -0.44
N TRP A 10 -13.97 -25.33 -1.36
CA TRP A 10 -14.14 -23.89 -1.52
C TRP A 10 -15.43 -23.55 -2.26
N GLU A 11 -16.29 -22.80 -1.59
CA GLU A 11 -17.51 -22.23 -2.18
C GLU A 11 -17.34 -20.75 -2.49
N ARG A 12 -17.71 -20.36 -3.71
CA ARG A 12 -17.71 -18.95 -4.07
C ARG A 12 -18.69 -18.15 -3.20
N PRO A 13 -18.28 -17.00 -2.61
CA PRO A 13 -19.18 -16.16 -1.80
C PRO A 13 -20.43 -15.76 -2.58
N ARG A 14 -21.57 -15.71 -1.88
CA ARG A 14 -22.83 -15.21 -2.47
C ARG A 14 -22.69 -13.74 -2.79
N THR A 15 -23.10 -13.35 -3.98
CA THR A 15 -23.16 -11.95 -4.40
C THR A 15 -24.60 -11.55 -4.64
N GLU A 16 -24.94 -10.34 -4.28
CA GLU A 16 -26.20 -9.70 -4.67
C GLU A 16 -26.09 -9.17 -6.11
N ILE A 17 -27.24 -8.83 -6.71
CA ILE A 17 -27.28 -8.19 -8.02
C ILE A 17 -26.62 -6.81 -7.89
N GLY A 18 -25.46 -6.63 -8.52
CA GLY A 18 -24.66 -5.44 -8.43
C GLY A 18 -24.78 -4.53 -9.66
N ARG A 19 -24.23 -3.30 -9.52
CA ARG A 19 -24.18 -2.33 -10.64
C ARG A 19 -23.55 -2.93 -11.90
N GLN A 20 -22.56 -3.83 -11.77
CA GLN A 20 -21.89 -4.47 -12.90
C GLN A 20 -22.84 -5.42 -13.69
N ASP A 21 -23.80 -6.06 -13.03
CA ASP A 21 -24.77 -6.94 -13.68
C ASP A 21 -25.80 -6.12 -14.44
N VAL A 22 -26.24 -5.01 -13.86
CA VAL A 22 -27.17 -4.07 -14.51
C VAL A 22 -26.50 -3.40 -15.72
N VAL A 23 -25.28 -2.91 -15.57
CA VAL A 23 -24.54 -2.27 -16.67
C VAL A 23 -24.32 -3.25 -17.82
N LEU A 24 -23.92 -4.49 -17.52
CA LEU A 24 -23.72 -5.51 -18.54
C LEU A 24 -25.03 -5.83 -19.27
N ALA A 25 -26.12 -6.10 -18.54
CA ALA A 25 -27.41 -6.42 -19.12
C ALA A 25 -27.94 -5.27 -20.00
N ALA A 26 -27.89 -4.03 -19.47
CA ALA A 26 -28.30 -2.84 -20.20
C ALA A 26 -27.45 -2.56 -21.44
N SER A 27 -26.13 -2.79 -21.37
CA SER A 27 -25.25 -2.62 -22.54
C SER A 27 -25.54 -3.64 -23.62
N ILE A 28 -25.76 -4.90 -23.24
CA ILE A 28 -26.09 -5.97 -24.21
C ILE A 28 -27.48 -5.72 -24.81
N GLU A 29 -28.44 -5.27 -24.00
CA GLU A 29 -29.77 -4.91 -24.49
C GLU A 29 -29.69 -3.74 -25.48
N ALA A 30 -29.03 -2.66 -25.16
CA ALA A 30 -28.89 -1.49 -26.04
C ALA A 30 -28.21 -1.85 -27.36
N ILE A 31 -27.11 -2.62 -27.32
CA ILE A 31 -26.41 -3.10 -28.52
C ILE A 31 -27.30 -4.07 -29.28
N GLY A 32 -28.04 -4.94 -28.59
CA GLY A 32 -28.94 -5.93 -29.19
C GLY A 32 -30.10 -5.30 -29.94
N LEU A 33 -30.77 -4.33 -29.33
CA LEU A 33 -31.86 -3.60 -29.97
C LEU A 33 -31.38 -2.76 -31.16
N LEU A 34 -30.22 -2.09 -31.00
CA LEU A 34 -29.60 -1.35 -32.11
C LEU A 34 -29.22 -2.30 -33.26
N GLY A 35 -28.58 -3.43 -32.96
CA GLY A 35 -28.18 -4.42 -33.95
C GLY A 35 -29.36 -5.02 -34.67
N LEU A 36 -30.43 -5.33 -33.92
CA LEU A 36 -31.70 -5.83 -34.51
C LEU A 36 -32.29 -4.84 -35.51
N GLU A 37 -32.30 -3.56 -35.17
CA GLU A 37 -32.84 -2.50 -36.04
C GLU A 37 -31.95 -2.25 -37.25
N LEU A 38 -30.64 -2.30 -37.11
CA LEU A 38 -29.70 -2.18 -38.23
C LEU A 38 -29.86 -3.33 -39.22
N VAL A 39 -29.98 -4.59 -38.75
CA VAL A 39 -30.21 -5.77 -39.62
C VAL A 39 -31.55 -5.67 -40.31
N ARG A 40 -32.61 -5.21 -39.62
CA ARG A 40 -33.92 -4.96 -40.22
C ARG A 40 -33.85 -3.90 -41.31
N SER A 41 -33.17 -2.78 -41.03
CA SER A 41 -33.02 -1.70 -42.02
C SER A 41 -32.20 -2.13 -43.25
N ALA A 42 -31.33 -3.12 -43.08
CA ALA A 42 -30.58 -3.72 -44.19
C ALA A 42 -31.33 -4.82 -44.96
N GLY A 43 -32.61 -5.07 -44.63
CA GLY A 43 -33.42 -6.09 -45.32
C GLY A 43 -33.26 -7.53 -44.80
N GLY A 44 -32.48 -7.72 -43.71
CA GLY A 44 -32.15 -9.07 -43.20
C GLY A 44 -33.31 -9.85 -42.61
N PHE A 45 -34.50 -9.26 -42.51
CA PHE A 45 -35.75 -9.92 -42.01
C PHE A 45 -36.90 -9.88 -43.00
N GLU A 46 -36.64 -9.68 -44.29
CA GLU A 46 -37.69 -9.57 -45.32
C GLU A 46 -38.55 -10.84 -45.47
N HIS A 47 -38.03 -12.00 -45.06
CA HIS A 47 -38.71 -13.29 -45.14
C HIS A 47 -39.16 -13.82 -43.77
N THR A 48 -39.33 -12.97 -42.78
CA THR A 48 -39.71 -13.36 -41.42
C THR A 48 -41.15 -12.96 -41.12
N ASP A 49 -42.02 -13.90 -40.80
CA ASP A 49 -43.40 -13.66 -40.34
C ASP A 49 -43.48 -13.24 -38.87
N VAL A 50 -42.37 -13.16 -38.18
CA VAL A 50 -42.32 -12.83 -36.75
C VAL A 50 -42.54 -11.33 -36.53
N PRO A 51 -43.55 -10.90 -35.73
CA PRO A 51 -43.84 -9.52 -35.51
C PRO A 51 -42.69 -8.81 -34.75
N VAL A 52 -42.48 -7.53 -35.07
CA VAL A 52 -41.38 -6.71 -34.56
C VAL A 52 -41.29 -6.70 -33.03
N TRP A 53 -42.43 -6.61 -32.36
CA TRP A 53 -42.50 -6.61 -30.89
C TRP A 53 -41.97 -7.94 -30.28
N ALA A 54 -42.19 -9.08 -30.96
CA ALA A 54 -41.69 -10.36 -30.49
C ALA A 54 -40.16 -10.48 -30.64
N GLN A 55 -39.61 -9.89 -31.72
CA GLN A 55 -38.17 -9.82 -31.94
C GLN A 55 -37.51 -8.97 -30.84
N TRP A 56 -38.08 -7.80 -30.47
CA TRP A 56 -37.62 -6.99 -29.37
C TRP A 56 -37.71 -7.72 -28.03
N LEU A 57 -38.85 -8.37 -27.77
CA LEU A 57 -39.09 -9.16 -26.58
C LEU A 57 -38.03 -10.26 -26.40
N ALA A 58 -37.63 -10.92 -27.47
CA ALA A 58 -36.60 -11.96 -27.45
C ALA A 58 -35.24 -11.36 -27.02
N VAL A 59 -34.84 -10.22 -27.58
CA VAL A 59 -33.57 -9.56 -27.19
C VAL A 59 -33.63 -9.10 -25.75
N SER A 60 -34.68 -8.38 -25.35
CA SER A 60 -34.79 -7.81 -23.98
C SER A 60 -34.93 -8.88 -22.90
N SER A 61 -35.70 -9.95 -23.16
CA SER A 61 -35.81 -11.09 -22.21
C SER A 61 -34.49 -11.83 -22.05
N GLY A 62 -33.75 -12.03 -23.15
CA GLY A 62 -32.40 -12.60 -23.10
C GLY A 62 -31.41 -11.76 -22.26
N ALA A 63 -31.38 -10.46 -22.51
CA ALA A 63 -30.52 -9.55 -21.75
C ALA A 63 -30.91 -9.48 -20.25
N ALA A 64 -32.20 -9.47 -19.94
CA ALA A 64 -32.72 -9.44 -18.58
C ALA A 64 -32.31 -10.67 -17.76
N LEU A 65 -32.16 -11.85 -18.36
CA LEU A 65 -31.66 -13.06 -17.68
C LEU A 65 -30.28 -12.81 -17.03
N LEU A 66 -29.44 -12.00 -17.66
CA LEU A 66 -28.09 -11.74 -17.15
C LEU A 66 -28.05 -10.93 -15.86
N LEU A 67 -29.13 -10.27 -15.43
CA LEU A 67 -29.22 -9.62 -14.15
C LEU A 67 -28.98 -10.60 -12.99
N GLY A 68 -29.52 -11.83 -13.11
CA GLY A 68 -29.40 -12.88 -12.09
C GLY A 68 -28.13 -13.74 -12.18
N ARG A 69 -27.24 -13.51 -13.15
CA ARG A 69 -26.15 -14.42 -13.53
C ARG A 69 -25.17 -14.79 -12.41
N ARG A 70 -25.01 -13.92 -11.41
CA ARG A 70 -24.14 -14.17 -10.25
C ARG A 70 -24.91 -14.71 -9.05
N ARG A 71 -26.18 -14.34 -8.91
CA ARG A 71 -27.02 -14.73 -7.78
C ARG A 71 -27.59 -16.13 -7.94
N TRP A 72 -28.00 -16.48 -9.17
CA TRP A 72 -28.61 -17.77 -9.56
C TRP A 72 -27.96 -18.33 -10.83
N PRO A 73 -26.63 -18.61 -10.82
CA PRO A 73 -25.88 -18.86 -12.04
C PRO A 73 -26.40 -20.07 -12.85
N LEU A 74 -26.73 -21.18 -12.20
CA LEU A 74 -27.24 -22.37 -12.88
C LEU A 74 -28.66 -22.19 -13.40
N VAL A 75 -29.51 -21.47 -12.68
CA VAL A 75 -30.86 -21.15 -13.12
C VAL A 75 -30.81 -20.27 -14.38
N VAL A 76 -29.97 -19.24 -14.36
CA VAL A 76 -29.78 -18.34 -15.51
C VAL A 76 -29.24 -19.10 -16.72
N ALA A 77 -28.24 -19.97 -16.51
CA ALA A 77 -27.70 -20.79 -17.60
C ALA A 77 -28.78 -21.72 -18.19
N SER A 78 -29.63 -22.37 -17.37
CA SER A 78 -30.72 -23.21 -17.81
C SER A 78 -31.82 -22.43 -18.56
N LEU A 79 -32.23 -21.26 -17.99
CA LEU A 79 -33.21 -20.40 -18.65
C LEU A 79 -32.71 -19.85 -19.99
N ALA A 80 -31.42 -19.48 -20.04
CA ALA A 80 -30.80 -19.04 -21.29
C ALA A 80 -30.74 -20.14 -22.33
N ALA A 81 -30.49 -21.40 -21.93
CA ALA A 81 -30.54 -22.54 -22.84
C ALA A 81 -31.95 -22.79 -23.36
N VAL A 82 -32.98 -22.70 -22.50
CA VAL A 82 -34.40 -22.82 -22.93
C VAL A 82 -34.77 -21.67 -23.87
N HIS A 83 -34.36 -20.42 -23.52
CA HIS A 83 -34.59 -19.25 -24.35
C HIS A 83 -33.91 -19.40 -25.73
N MET A 84 -32.65 -19.89 -25.77
CA MET A 84 -31.95 -20.19 -27.02
C MET A 84 -32.69 -21.21 -27.87
N PHE A 85 -33.18 -22.29 -27.26
CA PHE A 85 -33.94 -23.30 -27.96
C PHE A 85 -35.27 -22.76 -28.53
N VAL A 86 -36.06 -22.07 -27.71
CA VAL A 86 -37.33 -21.46 -28.14
C VAL A 86 -37.09 -20.45 -29.24
N ALA A 87 -36.15 -19.55 -29.11
CA ALA A 87 -35.81 -18.56 -30.13
C ALA A 87 -35.28 -19.25 -31.42
N GLY A 88 -34.51 -20.33 -31.29
CA GLY A 88 -33.99 -21.07 -32.43
C GLY A 88 -35.05 -21.81 -33.24
N VAL A 89 -36.13 -22.27 -32.56
CA VAL A 89 -37.26 -22.92 -33.23
C VAL A 89 -38.25 -21.91 -33.82
N THR A 90 -38.54 -20.82 -33.11
CA THR A 90 -39.59 -19.87 -33.49
C THR A 90 -39.09 -18.72 -34.35
N MET A 91 -37.84 -18.29 -34.17
CA MET A 91 -37.25 -17.12 -34.84
C MET A 91 -35.74 -17.28 -35.07
N PRO A 92 -35.28 -18.23 -35.89
CA PRO A 92 -33.87 -18.58 -36.03
C PRO A 92 -32.98 -17.40 -36.47
N GLN A 93 -33.51 -16.53 -37.34
CA GLN A 93 -32.80 -15.32 -37.80
C GLN A 93 -32.54 -14.32 -36.65
N VAL A 94 -33.44 -14.21 -35.67
CA VAL A 94 -33.26 -13.37 -34.47
C VAL A 94 -32.31 -14.06 -33.50
N MET A 95 -32.40 -15.36 -33.30
CA MET A 95 -31.54 -16.16 -32.45
C MET A 95 -30.07 -16.10 -32.90
N SER A 96 -29.83 -16.05 -34.22
CA SER A 96 -28.48 -15.95 -34.79
C SER A 96 -27.82 -14.57 -34.60
N GLN A 97 -28.57 -13.56 -34.12
CA GLN A 97 -28.01 -12.22 -33.81
C GLN A 97 -26.89 -12.30 -32.80
N MET A 98 -25.81 -11.58 -33.07
CA MET A 98 -24.61 -11.58 -32.24
C MET A 98 -24.90 -11.24 -30.78
N SER A 99 -25.85 -10.35 -30.50
CA SER A 99 -26.25 -9.96 -29.16
C SER A 99 -26.82 -11.11 -28.34
N LEU A 100 -27.72 -11.90 -28.90
CA LEU A 100 -28.25 -13.08 -28.23
C LEU A 100 -27.20 -14.18 -28.08
N GLN A 101 -26.32 -14.35 -29.05
CA GLN A 101 -25.17 -15.25 -28.89
C GLN A 101 -24.27 -14.84 -27.71
N ILE A 102 -24.02 -13.55 -27.54
CA ILE A 102 -23.27 -13.03 -26.36
C ILE A 102 -24.05 -13.32 -25.07
N VAL A 103 -25.37 -13.13 -25.02
CA VAL A 103 -26.21 -13.47 -23.86
C VAL A 103 -26.02 -14.92 -23.44
N TYR A 104 -26.17 -15.87 -24.38
CA TYR A 104 -26.08 -17.30 -24.09
C TYR A 104 -24.66 -17.70 -23.66
N PHE A 105 -23.66 -17.13 -24.31
CA PHE A 105 -22.25 -17.33 -23.94
C PHE A 105 -21.97 -16.85 -22.49
N VAL A 106 -22.39 -15.62 -22.18
CA VAL A 106 -22.18 -15.04 -20.84
C VAL A 106 -22.98 -15.77 -19.78
N ALA A 107 -24.20 -16.23 -20.09
CA ALA A 107 -25.01 -17.02 -19.17
C ALA A 107 -24.33 -18.36 -18.84
N LEU A 108 -23.83 -19.08 -19.84
CA LEU A 108 -23.14 -20.36 -19.66
C LEU A 108 -21.81 -20.17 -18.92
N LEU A 109 -20.99 -19.18 -19.33
CA LEU A 109 -19.75 -18.82 -18.67
C LEU A 109 -20.01 -18.49 -17.20
N SER A 110 -21.06 -17.70 -16.92
CA SER A 110 -21.44 -17.35 -15.54
C SER A 110 -21.92 -18.56 -14.76
N GLY A 111 -22.63 -19.49 -15.40
CA GLY A 111 -23.01 -20.79 -14.85
C GLY A 111 -21.81 -21.55 -14.31
N VAL A 112 -20.73 -21.62 -15.10
CA VAL A 112 -19.49 -22.29 -14.69
C VAL A 112 -18.71 -21.47 -13.66
N ALA A 113 -18.61 -20.15 -13.85
CA ALA A 113 -17.79 -19.27 -13.02
C ALA A 113 -18.33 -19.05 -11.61
N TRP A 114 -19.68 -18.98 -11.46
CA TRP A 114 -20.33 -18.54 -10.21
C TRP A 114 -21.07 -19.65 -9.48
N ALA A 115 -21.19 -20.87 -10.06
CA ALA A 115 -21.80 -21.99 -9.38
C ALA A 115 -21.05 -22.32 -8.09
N ARG A 116 -21.81 -22.46 -6.99
CA ARG A 116 -21.29 -22.87 -5.68
C ARG A 116 -21.17 -24.39 -5.60
N ASP A 117 -22.25 -25.10 -5.95
CA ASP A 117 -22.22 -26.55 -6.07
C ASP A 117 -21.61 -26.96 -7.41
N ARG A 118 -20.39 -27.50 -7.34
CA ARG A 118 -19.63 -27.90 -8.53
C ARG A 118 -20.16 -29.16 -9.19
N ARG A 119 -20.77 -30.06 -8.41
CA ARG A 119 -21.42 -31.25 -8.94
C ARG A 119 -22.68 -30.90 -9.75
N ALA A 120 -23.52 -30.06 -9.15
CA ALA A 120 -24.70 -29.54 -9.85
C ALA A 120 -24.31 -28.77 -11.12
N MET A 121 -23.21 -27.98 -11.06
CA MET A 121 -22.67 -27.26 -12.23
C MET A 121 -22.30 -28.22 -13.37
N VAL A 122 -21.54 -29.28 -13.09
CA VAL A 122 -21.14 -30.27 -14.11
C VAL A 122 -22.36 -30.95 -14.73
N ILE A 123 -23.36 -31.33 -13.90
CA ILE A 123 -24.59 -31.95 -14.36
C ILE A 123 -25.38 -31.00 -15.26
N VAL A 124 -25.65 -29.77 -14.79
CA VAL A 124 -26.47 -28.80 -15.54
C VAL A 124 -25.78 -28.37 -16.83
N VAL A 125 -24.52 -27.98 -16.77
CA VAL A 125 -23.75 -27.55 -17.95
C VAL A 125 -23.58 -28.71 -18.93
N GLY A 126 -23.25 -29.91 -18.45
CA GLY A 126 -23.17 -31.12 -19.28
C GLY A 126 -24.49 -31.44 -19.97
N THR A 127 -25.64 -31.33 -19.27
CA THR A 127 -26.96 -31.52 -19.82
C THR A 127 -27.28 -30.48 -20.91
N ILE A 128 -26.97 -29.19 -20.65
CA ILE A 128 -27.17 -28.12 -21.64
C ILE A 128 -26.36 -28.39 -22.90
N VAL A 129 -25.08 -28.71 -22.77
CA VAL A 129 -24.19 -28.97 -23.90
C VAL A 129 -24.67 -30.21 -24.70
N LEU A 130 -24.96 -31.29 -23.99
CA LEU A 130 -25.48 -32.51 -24.63
C LEU A 130 -26.77 -32.24 -25.39
N PHE A 131 -27.72 -31.52 -24.78
CA PHE A 131 -28.98 -31.16 -25.42
C PHE A 131 -28.76 -30.29 -26.67
N MET A 132 -27.88 -29.29 -26.61
CA MET A 132 -27.58 -28.41 -27.75
C MET A 132 -26.96 -29.18 -28.93
N PHE A 133 -26.00 -30.08 -28.65
CA PHE A 133 -25.43 -30.92 -29.71
C PHE A 133 -26.41 -31.93 -30.27
N ALA A 134 -27.27 -32.50 -29.44
CA ALA A 134 -28.37 -33.38 -29.90
C ALA A 134 -29.35 -32.61 -30.77
N TRP A 135 -29.71 -31.37 -30.42
CA TRP A 135 -30.57 -30.52 -31.22
C TRP A 135 -29.94 -30.15 -32.58
N ILE A 136 -28.65 -29.77 -32.59
CA ILE A 136 -27.92 -29.54 -33.84
C ILE A 136 -27.94 -30.80 -34.72
N GLY A 137 -27.66 -31.96 -34.15
CA GLY A 137 -27.73 -33.24 -34.87
C GLY A 137 -29.12 -33.51 -35.44
N TRP A 138 -30.19 -33.22 -34.67
CA TRP A 138 -31.58 -33.36 -35.12
C TRP A 138 -31.90 -32.42 -36.31
N GLN A 139 -31.44 -31.15 -36.26
CA GLN A 139 -31.65 -30.17 -37.34
C GLN A 139 -31.05 -30.64 -38.68
N PHE A 140 -29.89 -31.29 -38.66
CA PHE A 140 -29.26 -31.84 -39.86
C PHE A 140 -29.84 -33.18 -40.30
N ALA A 141 -30.36 -34.00 -39.35
CA ALA A 141 -30.85 -35.32 -39.63
C ALA A 141 -32.33 -35.34 -40.16
N VAL A 142 -33.15 -34.44 -39.60
CA VAL A 142 -34.62 -34.45 -39.80
C VAL A 142 -35.14 -33.09 -40.23
N GLY A 143 -34.43 -31.99 -39.95
CA GLY A 143 -34.83 -30.64 -40.31
C GLY A 143 -34.50 -30.26 -41.76
N SER A 144 -34.99 -29.08 -42.16
CA SER A 144 -34.75 -28.50 -43.50
C SER A 144 -33.34 -27.93 -43.67
N ALA A 145 -32.54 -27.87 -42.60
CA ALA A 145 -31.22 -27.24 -42.66
C ALA A 145 -30.29 -27.77 -43.75
N ALA A 146 -30.33 -29.06 -44.02
CA ALA A 146 -29.57 -29.65 -45.14
C ALA A 146 -30.15 -29.29 -46.51
N GLN A 147 -31.46 -29.10 -46.61
CA GLN A 147 -32.16 -28.71 -47.86
C GLN A 147 -31.96 -27.20 -48.12
N GLU A 148 -32.10 -26.35 -47.10
CA GLU A 148 -31.86 -24.91 -47.19
C GLU A 148 -30.43 -24.60 -47.67
N TRP A 149 -29.41 -25.34 -47.18
CA TRP A 149 -28.04 -25.24 -47.67
C TRP A 149 -27.86 -25.68 -49.12
N MET A 150 -28.65 -26.65 -49.58
CA MET A 150 -28.61 -27.10 -50.98
C MET A 150 -29.37 -26.18 -51.94
N GLU A 151 -30.41 -25.48 -51.48
CA GLU A 151 -31.23 -24.57 -52.27
C GLU A 151 -30.57 -23.17 -52.40
N ASP A 152 -29.86 -22.69 -51.37
CA ASP A 152 -29.20 -21.39 -51.35
C ASP A 152 -27.92 -21.35 -52.21
N GLU A 153 -27.27 -22.50 -52.43
CA GLU A 153 -26.13 -22.64 -53.35
C GLU A 153 -26.55 -23.25 -54.68
N GLN A 154 -26.91 -22.39 -55.62
CA GLN A 154 -26.93 -22.76 -57.01
C GLN A 154 -25.56 -23.32 -57.43
N LEU A 155 -25.38 -24.65 -57.25
CA LEU A 155 -24.40 -25.51 -57.91
C LEU A 155 -23.08 -24.84 -58.30
N SER A 156 -22.29 -24.45 -57.35
CA SER A 156 -20.86 -24.23 -57.59
C SER A 156 -20.15 -25.58 -57.56
N GLU A 157 -19.24 -25.81 -58.54
CA GLU A 157 -18.36 -26.97 -58.54
C GLU A 157 -17.70 -27.15 -57.19
N GLN A 158 -17.63 -28.39 -56.70
CA GLN A 158 -16.97 -28.71 -55.43
C GLN A 158 -15.50 -28.22 -55.46
N VAL A 159 -15.22 -27.14 -54.76
CA VAL A 159 -13.86 -26.51 -54.74
C VAL A 159 -13.00 -27.07 -53.60
N GLY A 160 -13.58 -27.71 -52.56
CA GLY A 160 -12.91 -28.18 -51.38
C GLY A 160 -12.69 -29.69 -51.33
N LEU A 161 -11.92 -30.13 -50.30
CA LEU A 161 -11.62 -31.55 -50.05
C LEU A 161 -12.84 -32.35 -49.55
N PHE A 162 -13.81 -31.68 -48.93
CA PHE A 162 -14.99 -32.34 -48.35
C PHE A 162 -16.22 -32.03 -49.15
N PRO A 163 -17.17 -32.98 -49.24
CA PRO A 163 -18.50 -32.71 -49.79
C PRO A 163 -19.20 -31.61 -48.98
N GLN A 164 -20.11 -30.85 -49.61
CA GLN A 164 -20.74 -29.67 -49.03
C GLN A 164 -21.46 -29.95 -47.69
N ILE A 165 -22.32 -30.97 -47.60
CA ILE A 165 -23.07 -31.29 -46.39
C ILE A 165 -22.15 -31.70 -45.24
N PRO A 166 -21.18 -32.65 -45.37
CA PRO A 166 -20.20 -32.92 -44.33
C PRO A 166 -19.36 -31.70 -43.93
N ALA A 167 -19.05 -30.83 -44.89
CA ALA A 167 -18.31 -29.58 -44.57
C ALA A 167 -19.18 -28.64 -43.72
N ALA A 168 -20.44 -28.41 -44.04
CA ALA A 168 -21.40 -27.61 -43.30
C ALA A 168 -21.60 -28.13 -41.86
N VAL A 169 -21.82 -29.46 -41.73
CA VAL A 169 -21.91 -30.11 -40.42
C VAL A 169 -20.64 -29.93 -39.62
N GLY A 170 -19.46 -30.14 -40.26
CA GLY A 170 -18.18 -30.01 -39.63
C GLY A 170 -17.90 -28.57 -39.10
N ILE A 171 -18.21 -27.55 -39.90
CA ILE A 171 -18.09 -26.14 -39.52
C ILE A 171 -19.02 -25.83 -38.33
N THR A 172 -20.28 -26.24 -38.41
CA THR A 172 -21.28 -26.02 -37.35
C THR A 172 -20.84 -26.65 -36.03
N LEU A 173 -20.38 -27.91 -36.06
CA LEU A 173 -19.89 -28.60 -34.88
C LEU A 173 -18.63 -27.92 -34.32
N LEU A 174 -17.70 -27.51 -35.19
CA LEU A 174 -16.47 -26.81 -34.77
C LEU A 174 -16.78 -25.47 -34.12
N VAL A 175 -17.61 -24.63 -34.74
CA VAL A 175 -18.02 -23.34 -34.20
C VAL A 175 -18.68 -23.49 -32.82
N ASN A 176 -19.62 -24.43 -32.69
CA ASN A 176 -20.30 -24.70 -31.44
C ASN A 176 -19.36 -25.30 -30.37
N ALA A 177 -18.42 -26.16 -30.76
CA ALA A 177 -17.40 -26.68 -29.84
C ALA A 177 -16.50 -25.57 -29.29
N ILE A 178 -16.08 -24.64 -30.14
CA ILE A 178 -15.30 -23.45 -29.71
C ILE A 178 -16.14 -22.55 -28.80
N TYR A 179 -17.39 -22.31 -29.14
CA TYR A 179 -18.31 -21.48 -28.41
C TYR A 179 -18.58 -22.03 -27.00
N PHE A 180 -19.09 -23.25 -26.88
CA PHE A 180 -19.37 -23.87 -25.60
C PHE A 180 -18.08 -24.16 -24.80
N GLY A 181 -17.04 -24.64 -25.49
CA GLY A 181 -15.73 -24.89 -24.91
C GLY A 181 -15.10 -23.59 -24.34
N GLY A 182 -15.18 -22.50 -25.09
CA GLY A 182 -14.73 -21.18 -24.67
C GLY A 182 -15.46 -20.68 -23.43
N ALA A 183 -16.79 -20.83 -23.38
CA ALA A 183 -17.58 -20.44 -22.19
C ALA A 183 -17.22 -21.29 -20.96
N ILE A 184 -17.05 -22.61 -21.13
CA ILE A 184 -16.69 -23.52 -20.03
C ILE A 184 -15.27 -23.24 -19.54
N ILE A 185 -14.29 -23.11 -20.45
CA ILE A 185 -12.91 -22.82 -20.10
C ILE A 185 -12.81 -21.45 -19.42
N GLY A 186 -13.40 -20.41 -20.01
CA GLY A 186 -13.40 -19.05 -19.45
C GLY A 186 -14.07 -19.00 -18.07
N GLY A 187 -15.18 -19.70 -17.89
CA GLY A 187 -15.85 -19.85 -16.60
C GLY A 187 -14.98 -20.55 -15.56
N GLY A 188 -14.33 -21.65 -15.94
CA GLY A 188 -13.40 -22.39 -15.09
C GLY A 188 -12.17 -21.56 -14.67
N VAL A 189 -11.59 -20.82 -15.61
CA VAL A 189 -10.49 -19.89 -15.31
C VAL A 189 -10.94 -18.79 -14.35
N SER A 190 -12.12 -18.20 -14.58
CA SER A 190 -12.70 -17.19 -13.68
C SER A 190 -12.94 -17.72 -12.27
N TRP A 191 -13.44 -18.95 -12.14
CA TRP A 191 -13.64 -19.59 -10.83
C TRP A 191 -12.32 -19.81 -10.10
N ARG A 192 -11.30 -20.37 -10.78
CA ARG A 192 -9.97 -20.60 -10.19
C ARG A 192 -9.30 -19.30 -9.77
N ALA A 193 -9.37 -18.28 -10.61
CA ALA A 193 -8.81 -16.97 -10.28
C ALA A 193 -9.48 -16.36 -9.04
N ALA A 194 -10.79 -16.54 -8.86
CA ALA A 194 -11.50 -16.10 -7.66
C ALA A 194 -11.04 -16.87 -6.41
N ARG A 195 -10.93 -18.20 -6.51
CA ARG A 195 -10.42 -19.06 -5.43
C ARG A 195 -8.99 -18.68 -5.02
N GLN A 196 -8.12 -18.48 -6.01
CA GLN A 196 -6.73 -18.11 -5.75
C GLN A 196 -6.63 -16.74 -5.06
N ARG A 197 -7.44 -15.76 -5.48
CA ARG A 197 -7.49 -14.45 -4.82
C ARG A 197 -7.93 -14.55 -3.37
N ASP A 198 -8.97 -15.35 -3.09
CA ASP A 198 -9.47 -15.57 -1.74
C ASP A 198 -8.39 -16.21 -0.84
N HIS A 199 -7.71 -17.23 -1.36
CA HIS A 199 -6.60 -17.88 -0.67
C HIS A 199 -5.43 -16.91 -0.37
N LEU A 200 -5.03 -16.10 -1.36
CA LEU A 200 -3.98 -15.10 -1.18
C LEU A 200 -4.37 -14.02 -0.16
N THR A 201 -5.63 -13.60 -0.16
CA THR A 201 -6.14 -12.63 0.82
C THR A 201 -6.09 -13.20 2.24
N GLY A 202 -6.49 -14.47 2.40
CA GLY A 202 -6.38 -15.18 3.69
C GLY A 202 -4.93 -15.32 4.17
N GLN A 203 -4.01 -15.68 3.27
CA GLN A 203 -2.57 -15.75 3.59
C GLN A 203 -2.01 -14.39 3.99
N ALA A 204 -2.34 -13.33 3.27
CA ALA A 204 -1.90 -11.97 3.59
C ALA A 204 -2.35 -11.55 4.99
N GLY A 205 -3.60 -11.86 5.37
CA GLY A 205 -4.11 -11.62 6.72
C GLY A 205 -3.34 -12.39 7.80
N THR A 206 -3.02 -13.66 7.54
CA THR A 206 -2.23 -14.48 8.46
C THR A 206 -0.81 -13.93 8.64
N ILE A 207 -0.15 -13.55 7.53
CA ILE A 207 1.20 -12.96 7.55
C ILE A 207 1.19 -11.63 8.33
N ALA A 208 0.21 -10.77 8.10
CA ALA A 208 0.09 -9.50 8.83
C ALA A 208 -0.04 -9.73 10.34
N HIS A 209 -0.89 -10.68 10.74
CA HIS A 209 -1.05 -11.02 12.15
C HIS A 209 0.22 -11.65 12.79
N GLN A 210 0.93 -12.49 12.05
CA GLN A 210 2.22 -13.03 12.50
C GLN A 210 3.29 -11.94 12.64
N ALA A 211 3.35 -11.01 11.69
CA ALA A 211 4.28 -9.89 11.74
C ALA A 211 4.05 -9.00 12.99
N GLU A 212 2.78 -8.74 13.33
CA GLU A 212 2.47 -7.97 14.55
C GLU A 212 2.88 -8.72 15.83
N ARG A 213 2.61 -10.01 15.92
CA ARG A 213 3.07 -10.83 17.07
C ARG A 213 4.60 -10.83 17.21
N LEU A 214 5.33 -10.98 16.08
CA LEU A 214 6.79 -10.94 16.11
C LEU A 214 7.31 -9.57 16.55
N ARG A 215 6.63 -8.50 16.14
CA ARG A 215 6.95 -7.13 16.58
C ARG A 215 6.76 -6.96 18.09
N GLU A 216 5.64 -7.45 18.65
CA GLU A 216 5.39 -7.42 20.10
C GLU A 216 6.44 -8.22 20.87
N GLN A 217 6.81 -9.41 20.37
CA GLN A 217 7.86 -10.23 20.97
C GLN A 217 9.23 -9.52 20.93
N ALA A 218 9.61 -8.93 19.80
CA ALA A 218 10.85 -8.19 19.67
C ALA A 218 10.93 -7.01 20.65
N VAL A 219 9.83 -6.29 20.87
CA VAL A 219 9.75 -5.22 21.88
C VAL A 219 9.94 -5.77 23.30
N MET A 220 9.32 -6.90 23.61
CA MET A 220 9.45 -7.53 24.92
C MET A 220 10.90 -8.02 25.17
N ASP A 221 11.50 -8.68 24.18
CA ASP A 221 12.88 -9.18 24.26
C ASP A 221 13.87 -8.04 24.44
N GLU A 222 13.64 -6.92 23.75
CA GLU A 222 14.45 -5.73 23.89
C GLU A 222 14.32 -5.12 25.30
N ARG A 223 13.12 -5.04 25.86
CA ARG A 223 12.91 -4.59 27.25
C ARG A 223 13.63 -5.51 28.26
N LEU A 224 13.57 -6.80 28.06
CA LEU A 224 14.28 -7.77 28.91
C LEU A 224 15.81 -7.65 28.78
N ARG A 225 16.31 -7.39 27.58
CA ARG A 225 17.75 -7.14 27.37
C ARG A 225 18.21 -5.90 28.12
N ILE A 226 17.48 -4.81 27.99
CA ILE A 226 17.78 -3.55 28.65
C ILE A 226 17.71 -3.69 30.18
N ALA A 227 16.68 -4.39 30.70
CA ALA A 227 16.58 -4.63 32.14
C ALA A 227 17.79 -5.41 32.68
N ARG A 228 18.33 -6.37 31.92
CA ARG A 228 19.57 -7.10 32.29
C ARG A 228 20.78 -6.18 32.26
N GLU A 229 20.96 -5.39 31.19
CA GLU A 229 22.07 -4.44 31.09
C GLU A 229 22.06 -3.41 32.23
N LEU A 230 20.87 -2.87 32.61
CA LEU A 230 20.72 -1.99 33.76
C LEU A 230 21.06 -2.68 35.08
N HIS A 231 20.59 -3.93 35.24
CA HIS A 231 20.89 -4.73 36.44
C HIS A 231 22.39 -4.96 36.62
N ASP A 232 23.08 -5.31 35.53
CA ASP A 232 24.52 -5.59 35.54
C ASP A 232 25.33 -4.33 35.90
N VAL A 233 24.95 -3.16 35.34
CA VAL A 233 25.58 -1.87 35.67
C VAL A 233 25.37 -1.54 37.14
N VAL A 234 24.12 -1.65 37.63
CA VAL A 234 23.79 -1.35 39.04
C VAL A 234 24.55 -2.30 40.00
N ALA A 235 24.51 -3.61 39.72
CA ALA A 235 25.16 -4.62 40.55
C ALA A 235 26.67 -4.39 40.66
N HIS A 236 27.31 -4.04 39.52
CA HIS A 236 28.75 -3.73 39.49
C HIS A 236 29.11 -2.53 40.36
N HIS A 237 28.43 -1.40 40.20
CA HIS A 237 28.71 -0.18 40.94
C HIS A 237 28.38 -0.34 42.44
N VAL A 238 27.24 -0.96 42.77
CA VAL A 238 26.87 -1.22 44.18
C VAL A 238 27.89 -2.14 44.85
N SER A 239 28.39 -3.14 44.18
CA SER A 239 29.45 -4.03 44.70
C SER A 239 30.76 -3.26 44.97
N ALA A 240 31.17 -2.43 44.01
CA ALA A 240 32.35 -1.58 44.15
C ALA A 240 32.22 -0.60 45.35
N MET A 241 31.07 0.09 45.46
CA MET A 241 30.77 0.99 46.59
C MET A 241 30.79 0.23 47.93
N GLY A 242 30.23 -0.98 47.98
CA GLY A 242 30.21 -1.81 49.18
C GLY A 242 31.62 -2.21 49.65
N ILE A 243 32.50 -2.56 48.70
CA ILE A 243 33.91 -2.89 48.98
C ILE A 243 34.66 -1.66 49.55
N GLN A 244 34.50 -0.49 48.90
CA GLN A 244 35.17 0.74 49.32
C GLN A 244 34.65 1.26 50.69
N ALA A 245 33.36 1.22 50.91
CA ALA A 245 32.76 1.56 52.20
C ALA A 245 33.24 0.61 53.32
N GLY A 246 33.37 -0.68 53.03
CA GLY A 246 33.93 -1.66 53.96
C GLY A 246 35.42 -1.45 54.24
N ALA A 247 36.20 -0.97 53.27
CA ALA A 247 37.60 -0.58 53.45
C ALA A 247 37.71 0.67 54.31
N ALA A 248 36.95 1.74 54.03
CA ALA A 248 36.90 2.96 54.80
C ALA A 248 36.62 2.67 56.27
N ARG A 249 35.62 1.86 56.59
CA ARG A 249 35.24 1.48 57.95
C ARG A 249 36.34 0.74 58.70
N ARG A 250 37.17 -0.07 58.02
CA ARG A 250 38.26 -0.83 58.66
C ARG A 250 39.48 0.03 59.03
N VAL A 251 39.72 1.10 58.31
CA VAL A 251 40.86 1.98 58.50
C VAL A 251 40.54 3.27 59.26
N LEU A 252 39.29 3.55 59.54
CA LEU A 252 38.78 4.82 60.07
C LEU A 252 39.49 5.26 61.35
N ASP A 253 39.75 4.33 62.28
CA ASP A 253 40.42 4.65 63.59
C ASP A 253 41.93 4.61 63.50
N LYS A 254 42.53 4.13 62.39
CA LYS A 254 43.97 4.00 62.25
C LYS A 254 44.58 5.01 61.27
N ASP A 255 43.86 5.36 60.22
CA ASP A 255 44.27 6.29 59.19
C ASP A 255 43.01 6.99 58.61
N ALA A 256 42.77 8.20 59.18
CA ALA A 256 41.63 9.00 58.81
C ALA A 256 41.68 9.53 57.33
N ASP A 257 42.92 9.70 56.82
CA ASP A 257 43.10 10.20 55.45
C ASP A 257 42.82 9.06 54.40
N ALA A 258 43.27 7.83 54.65
CA ALA A 258 42.92 6.68 53.87
C ALA A 258 41.39 6.40 53.90
N ALA A 259 40.74 6.59 55.04
CA ALA A 259 39.28 6.46 55.15
C ALA A 259 38.53 7.50 54.28
N ARG A 260 38.97 8.78 54.30
CA ARG A 260 38.40 9.84 53.46
C ARG A 260 38.59 9.56 51.98
N GLN A 261 39.76 9.09 51.54
CA GLN A 261 40.00 8.69 50.15
C GLN A 261 39.06 7.58 49.70
N ALA A 262 38.88 6.54 50.53
CA ALA A 262 37.94 5.45 50.20
C ALA A 262 36.48 5.92 50.10
N LEU A 263 36.04 6.89 50.94
CA LEU A 263 34.71 7.49 50.84
C LEU A 263 34.56 8.36 49.61
N THR A 264 35.58 9.09 49.19
CA THR A 264 35.58 9.88 47.93
C THR A 264 35.36 8.94 46.72
N LEU A 265 36.02 7.77 46.70
CA LEU A 265 35.81 6.78 45.64
C LEU A 265 34.38 6.23 45.63
N VAL A 266 33.71 6.11 46.79
CA VAL A 266 32.28 5.72 46.85
C VAL A 266 31.40 6.82 46.24
N GLU A 267 31.67 8.08 46.52
CA GLU A 267 30.93 9.22 45.92
C GLU A 267 31.11 9.27 44.38
N GLU A 268 32.33 9.11 43.91
CA GLU A 268 32.65 9.07 42.49
C GLU A 268 31.93 7.90 41.79
N ALA A 269 32.04 6.69 42.34
CA ALA A 269 31.36 5.52 41.79
C ALA A 269 29.83 5.67 41.77
N SER A 270 29.24 6.37 42.77
CA SER A 270 27.82 6.68 42.79
C SER A 270 27.39 7.66 41.67
N ARG A 271 28.19 8.73 41.45
CA ARG A 271 27.92 9.71 40.37
C ARG A 271 28.04 9.07 38.99
N ASP A 272 29.04 8.22 38.80
CA ASP A 272 29.26 7.50 37.55
C ASP A 272 28.11 6.54 37.25
N ALA A 273 27.64 5.76 38.25
CA ALA A 273 26.49 4.89 38.12
C ALA A 273 25.23 5.62 37.66
N VAL A 274 24.91 6.76 38.32
CA VAL A 274 23.75 7.60 37.97
C VAL A 274 23.88 8.17 36.55
N THR A 275 25.06 8.58 36.16
CA THR A 275 25.35 9.16 34.84
C THR A 275 25.18 8.08 33.74
N GLN A 276 25.69 6.89 34.01
CA GLN A 276 25.59 5.77 33.08
C GLN A 276 24.14 5.27 32.93
N MET A 277 23.37 5.17 34.02
CA MET A 277 21.94 4.85 33.97
C MET A 277 21.13 5.90 33.19
N ARG A 278 21.40 7.19 33.39
CA ARG A 278 20.75 8.28 32.65
C ARG A 278 21.04 8.21 31.15
N ARG A 279 22.24 7.82 30.73
CA ARG A 279 22.59 7.62 29.32
C ARG A 279 21.80 6.47 28.72
N LEU A 280 21.73 5.33 29.39
CA LEU A 280 20.99 4.17 28.96
C LEU A 280 19.47 4.46 28.84
N LEU A 281 18.87 5.14 29.81
CA LEU A 281 17.48 5.57 29.78
C LEU A 281 17.21 6.68 28.74
N GLY A 282 18.18 7.53 28.46
CA GLY A 282 18.10 8.60 27.45
C GLY A 282 18.01 8.05 26.03
N THR A 283 18.76 6.99 25.72
CA THR A 283 18.71 6.31 24.41
C THR A 283 17.37 5.60 24.17
N LEU A 284 16.74 5.10 25.25
CA LEU A 284 15.41 4.48 25.19
C LEU A 284 14.30 5.51 24.88
N ARG A 285 14.35 6.65 25.57
CA ARG A 285 13.36 7.71 25.38
C ARG A 285 13.44 8.36 23.99
N ALA A 286 14.65 8.48 23.45
CA ALA A 286 14.86 8.95 22.08
C ALA A 286 14.28 7.96 21.03
N GLY A 287 14.34 6.65 21.29
CA GLY A 287 13.76 5.61 20.45
C GLY A 287 12.23 5.52 20.53
N GLU A 288 11.60 5.88 21.65
CA GLU A 288 10.14 5.93 21.79
C GLU A 288 9.55 7.17 21.11
N VAL A 289 10.16 8.33 21.29
CA VAL A 289 9.73 9.59 20.64
C VAL A 289 9.82 9.49 19.11
N GLN A 290 10.78 8.74 18.58
CA GLN A 290 10.91 8.52 17.14
C GLN A 290 9.83 7.57 16.59
N ARG A 291 9.28 6.65 17.40
CA ARG A 291 8.22 5.72 17.00
C ARG A 291 6.82 6.33 17.03
N ASP A 292 6.57 7.23 17.99
CA ASP A 292 5.28 7.94 18.08
C ASP A 292 5.13 9.01 16.97
N ALA A 293 6.24 9.48 16.39
CA ALA A 293 6.21 10.38 15.24
C ALA A 293 5.83 9.67 13.91
N ASP A 294 5.99 8.34 13.83
CA ASP A 294 5.70 7.55 12.62
C ASP A 294 4.29 6.92 12.63
N SER A 295 3.63 6.88 13.80
CA SER A 295 2.24 6.44 13.94
C SER A 295 1.30 7.64 13.97
N GLY A 296 1.02 8.19 12.79
CA GLY A 296 0.05 9.26 12.61
C GLY A 296 -1.38 8.77 12.83
N ASP A 297 -1.88 8.87 14.06
CA ASP A 297 -3.32 9.01 14.31
C ASP A 297 -3.56 9.57 15.73
N GLY A 298 -4.34 10.67 15.81
CA GLY A 298 -5.22 10.98 16.94
C GLY A 298 -4.66 11.89 18.04
N ASP A 299 -4.99 13.17 17.91
CA ASP A 299 -5.46 14.08 18.99
C ASP A 299 -4.75 14.01 20.35
N GLN A 300 -3.49 14.48 20.43
CA GLN A 300 -2.89 14.94 21.67
C GLN A 300 -2.60 16.44 21.60
N PRO A 301 -2.67 17.19 22.75
CA PRO A 301 -2.53 18.63 22.76
C PRO A 301 -1.17 19.03 22.18
N ARG A 302 -1.21 19.86 21.13
CA ARG A 302 -0.07 20.41 20.40
C ARG A 302 0.86 21.14 21.39
N THR A 303 1.91 20.47 21.87
CA THR A 303 3.12 21.18 22.25
C THR A 303 3.61 21.85 20.98
N THR A 304 3.63 23.17 20.98
CA THR A 304 4.07 24.02 19.86
C THR A 304 5.44 23.51 19.41
N GLU A 305 5.49 22.87 18.23
CA GLU A 305 6.75 22.39 17.66
C GLU A 305 7.62 23.62 17.38
N ALA A 306 8.72 23.75 18.15
CA ALA A 306 9.63 24.89 18.07
C ALA A 306 10.19 25.03 16.64
N GLY A 307 10.12 26.23 16.09
CA GLY A 307 10.54 26.58 14.74
C GLY A 307 11.55 27.74 14.71
N VAL A 308 11.72 28.33 13.53
CA VAL A 308 12.61 29.50 13.34
C VAL A 308 12.07 30.71 14.12
N ASP A 309 10.76 30.84 14.26
CA ASP A 309 10.11 31.92 14.98
C ASP A 309 10.44 31.90 16.49
N ASP A 310 10.70 30.72 17.05
CA ASP A 310 11.04 30.57 18.49
C ASP A 310 12.55 30.77 18.78
N LEU A 311 13.36 31.02 17.74
CA LEU A 311 14.81 31.24 17.92
C LEU A 311 15.11 32.54 18.66
N ALA A 312 14.28 33.55 18.54
CA ALA A 312 14.47 34.82 19.27
C ALA A 312 14.44 34.60 20.79
N ASP A 313 13.47 33.80 21.28
CA ASP A 313 13.33 33.45 22.66
C ASP A 313 14.51 32.57 23.16
N LEU A 314 14.89 31.57 22.36
CA LEU A 314 16.04 30.72 22.66
C LEU A 314 17.35 31.51 22.77
N VAL A 315 17.55 32.51 21.92
CA VAL A 315 18.72 33.38 21.92
C VAL A 315 18.70 34.34 23.15
N ALA A 316 17.52 34.85 23.50
CA ALA A 316 17.32 35.69 24.67
C ALA A 316 17.68 34.93 25.97
N GLU A 317 17.20 33.69 26.11
CA GLU A 317 17.64 32.79 27.22
C GLU A 317 19.15 32.52 27.18
N GLY A 318 19.69 32.43 25.95
CA GLY A 318 21.12 32.27 25.69
C GLY A 318 22.00 33.38 26.23
N SER A 319 21.48 34.57 26.32
CA SER A 319 22.24 35.80 26.74
C SER A 319 22.30 36.03 28.26
N ALA A 320 21.67 35.18 29.08
CA ALA A 320 21.48 35.42 30.51
C ALA A 320 22.75 35.28 31.37
N ASP A 321 23.82 34.61 30.92
CA ASP A 321 25.01 34.26 31.70
C ASP A 321 26.28 35.00 31.26
N GLY A 322 26.17 36.25 30.78
CA GLY A 322 27.33 37.05 30.36
C GLY A 322 27.82 36.75 28.94
N LEU A 323 27.10 35.95 28.18
CA LEU A 323 27.32 35.67 26.76
C LEU A 323 26.48 36.65 25.94
N SER A 324 27.10 37.47 25.09
CA SER A 324 26.39 38.34 24.15
C SER A 324 26.03 37.55 22.88
N VAL A 325 24.75 37.31 22.63
CA VAL A 325 24.29 36.60 21.42
C VAL A 325 23.57 37.56 20.50
N SER A 326 24.07 37.72 19.25
CA SER A 326 23.35 38.39 18.17
C SER A 326 22.56 37.40 17.34
N PHE A 327 21.34 37.78 16.92
CA PHE A 327 20.49 36.95 16.09
C PHE A 327 19.93 37.76 14.92
N ASP A 328 20.15 37.24 13.71
CA ASP A 328 19.69 37.84 12.48
C ASP A 328 19.01 36.80 11.58
N VAL A 329 17.90 37.19 10.94
CA VAL A 329 17.21 36.39 9.92
C VAL A 329 17.23 37.14 8.58
N VAL A 330 17.81 36.51 7.58
CA VAL A 330 17.87 37.04 6.21
C VAL A 330 17.02 36.15 5.29
N GLU A 331 15.94 36.67 4.76
CA GLU A 331 15.04 35.94 3.89
C GLU A 331 14.87 36.60 2.51
N THR A 332 14.81 35.76 1.50
CA THR A 332 14.58 36.19 0.10
C THR A 332 13.70 35.13 -0.60
N PRO A 333 12.46 35.47 -1.01
CA PRO A 333 11.74 36.74 -0.77
C PRO A 333 11.28 36.87 0.69
N SER A 334 10.81 38.05 1.06
CA SER A 334 10.21 38.29 2.39
C SER A 334 9.07 37.32 2.67
N GLY A 335 8.97 36.78 3.90
CA GLY A 335 8.01 35.77 4.31
C GLY A 335 8.43 34.32 3.96
N ALA A 336 9.69 34.09 3.57
CA ALA A 336 10.20 32.75 3.29
C ALA A 336 10.25 31.87 4.55
N VAL A 337 10.45 32.47 5.74
CA VAL A 337 10.38 31.75 7.03
C VAL A 337 9.05 31.04 7.23
N ALA A 338 7.94 31.71 6.94
CA ALA A 338 6.60 31.17 7.12
C ALA A 338 6.28 29.98 6.16
N ARG A 339 7.02 29.86 5.06
CA ARG A 339 6.87 28.78 4.07
C ARG A 339 7.86 27.63 4.30
N LEU A 340 8.78 27.77 5.24
CA LEU A 340 9.78 26.75 5.53
C LEU A 340 9.10 25.44 5.97
N PRO A 341 9.47 24.28 5.39
CA PRO A 341 8.97 22.99 5.86
C PRO A 341 9.22 22.81 7.36
N ARG A 342 8.20 22.40 8.12
CA ARG A 342 8.26 22.28 9.58
C ARG A 342 9.46 21.45 10.07
N GLY A 343 9.77 20.33 9.40
CA GLY A 343 10.94 19.51 9.75
C GLY A 343 12.26 20.25 9.61
N ILE A 344 12.42 21.13 8.61
CA ILE A 344 13.62 21.96 8.45
C ILE A 344 13.65 23.07 9.51
N GLY A 345 12.51 23.69 9.82
CA GLY A 345 12.40 24.69 10.89
C GLY A 345 12.83 24.14 12.24
N LEU A 346 12.35 22.95 12.61
CA LEU A 346 12.75 22.24 13.82
C LEU A 346 14.24 21.86 13.80
N ALA A 347 14.78 21.40 12.67
CA ALA A 347 16.19 21.04 12.53
C ALA A 347 17.10 22.27 12.72
N VAL A 348 16.70 23.43 12.19
CA VAL A 348 17.37 24.71 12.41
C VAL A 348 17.36 25.09 13.92
N TYR A 349 16.19 25.06 14.57
CA TYR A 349 16.03 25.33 15.99
C TYR A 349 16.94 24.44 16.83
N ARG A 350 16.93 23.13 16.63
CA ARG A 350 17.77 22.17 17.37
C ARG A 350 19.27 22.38 17.13
N THR A 351 19.64 22.80 15.92
CA THR A 351 21.05 23.11 15.61
C THR A 351 21.54 24.31 16.39
N VAL A 352 20.74 25.38 16.48
CA VAL A 352 21.08 26.56 17.30
C VAL A 352 21.15 26.21 18.80
N GLN A 353 20.17 25.47 19.30
CA GLN A 353 20.13 25.04 20.70
C GLN A 353 21.37 24.24 21.09
N GLU A 354 21.78 23.28 20.27
CA GLU A 354 22.97 22.47 20.52
C GLU A 354 24.25 23.29 20.39
N ALA A 355 24.34 24.19 19.39
CA ALA A 355 25.50 25.04 19.20
C ALA A 355 25.69 26.01 20.38
N LEU A 356 24.64 26.67 20.87
CA LEU A 356 24.70 27.53 22.06
C LEU A 356 25.07 26.75 23.31
N THR A 357 24.56 25.55 23.49
CA THR A 357 24.94 24.66 24.60
C THR A 357 26.41 24.28 24.53
N ASN A 358 26.94 24.01 23.33
CA ASN A 358 28.34 23.68 23.12
C ASN A 358 29.27 24.88 23.41
N VAL A 359 28.87 26.09 22.99
CA VAL A 359 29.62 27.32 23.32
C VAL A 359 29.73 27.50 24.83
N ARG A 360 28.63 27.40 25.58
CA ARG A 360 28.63 27.54 27.03
C ARG A 360 29.52 26.52 27.74
N ARG A 361 29.51 25.28 27.27
CA ARG A 361 30.26 24.17 27.90
C ARG A 361 31.72 24.15 27.53
N HIS A 362 32.06 24.48 26.29
CA HIS A 362 33.35 24.14 25.69
C HIS A 362 34.14 25.35 25.17
N SER A 363 33.54 26.57 25.11
CA SER A 363 34.17 27.77 24.59
C SER A 363 34.41 28.82 25.70
N SER A 364 35.47 29.61 25.54
CA SER A 364 35.71 30.82 26.37
C SER A 364 35.09 32.06 25.72
N ALA A 365 34.16 31.91 24.79
CA ALA A 365 33.53 33.01 24.07
C ALA A 365 32.74 33.95 24.99
N ASP A 366 32.78 35.21 24.69
CA ASP A 366 31.93 36.26 25.23
C ASP A 366 30.88 36.75 24.20
N THR A 367 31.06 36.40 22.92
CA THR A 367 30.21 36.83 21.84
C THR A 367 29.87 35.65 20.91
N VAL A 368 28.60 35.50 20.57
CA VAL A 368 28.09 34.51 19.59
C VAL A 368 27.20 35.23 18.58
N SER A 369 27.37 34.88 17.32
CA SER A 369 26.48 35.31 16.21
C SER A 369 25.71 34.15 15.68
N VAL A 370 24.36 34.26 15.63
CA VAL A 370 23.44 33.30 15.04
C VAL A 370 22.80 33.98 13.86
N VAL A 371 22.95 33.38 12.66
CA VAL A 371 22.35 33.89 11.42
C VAL A 371 21.59 32.79 10.71
N VAL A 372 20.31 33.02 10.44
CA VAL A 372 19.48 32.15 9.60
C VAL A 372 19.31 32.82 8.24
N ARG A 373 19.63 32.11 7.16
CA ARG A 373 19.45 32.60 5.78
C ARG A 373 18.51 31.67 5.02
N ILE A 374 17.48 32.23 4.39
CA ILE A 374 16.55 31.48 3.53
C ILE A 374 16.53 32.17 2.18
N ASP A 375 16.87 31.45 1.12
CA ASP A 375 16.88 31.99 -0.23
C ASP A 375 16.16 31.03 -1.19
N GLU A 376 14.93 31.40 -1.57
CA GLU A 376 14.06 30.67 -2.47
C GLU A 376 14.23 31.12 -3.95
N THR A 377 14.99 32.17 -4.19
CA THR A 377 15.12 32.77 -5.53
C THR A 377 16.24 32.17 -6.38
N ARG A 378 17.13 31.43 -5.75
CA ARG A 378 18.25 30.77 -6.45
C ARG A 378 17.79 29.55 -7.25
N SER A 379 18.61 29.17 -8.23
CA SER A 379 18.43 27.92 -8.98
C SER A 379 18.46 26.66 -8.11
N ALA A 380 19.08 26.75 -6.94
CA ALA A 380 19.07 25.77 -5.85
C ALA A 380 18.65 26.47 -4.54
N PRO A 381 17.34 26.52 -4.24
CA PRO A 381 16.84 27.15 -3.00
C PRO A 381 17.37 26.47 -1.76
N TYR A 382 17.62 27.24 -0.70
CA TYR A 382 18.15 26.67 0.53
C TYR A 382 17.71 27.44 1.80
N ALA A 383 17.72 26.74 2.93
CA ALA A 383 17.74 27.31 4.27
C ALA A 383 19.07 27.01 4.94
N GLU A 384 19.72 28.00 5.53
CA GLU A 384 21.03 27.89 6.15
C GLU A 384 21.00 28.48 7.54
N VAL A 385 21.58 27.79 8.50
CA VAL A 385 21.86 28.32 9.82
C VAL A 385 23.36 28.34 10.07
N GLU A 386 23.86 29.45 10.57
CA GLU A 386 25.27 29.66 10.94
C GLU A 386 25.36 30.19 12.36
N VAL A 387 26.10 29.49 13.20
CA VAL A 387 26.43 29.91 14.57
C VAL A 387 27.93 30.05 14.67
N VAL A 388 28.39 31.21 15.06
CA VAL A 388 29.82 31.56 15.19
C VAL A 388 30.10 32.15 16.56
N ASP A 389 31.07 31.59 17.27
CA ASP A 389 31.60 32.17 18.51
C ASP A 389 33.02 32.73 18.29
N ASN A 390 33.44 33.62 19.18
CA ASN A 390 34.77 34.25 19.17
C ASN A 390 35.78 33.62 20.16
N GLY A 391 35.38 32.50 20.80
CA GLY A 391 36.16 31.92 21.88
C GLY A 391 37.26 30.95 21.46
N ARG A 392 37.92 30.39 22.47
CA ARG A 392 38.88 29.29 22.32
C ARG A 392 38.36 28.07 23.11
N PRO A 393 38.75 26.85 22.72
CA PRO A 393 38.39 25.67 23.49
C PRO A 393 38.87 25.77 24.94
N ARG A 394 38.00 25.47 25.90
CA ARG A 394 38.37 25.38 27.32
C ARG A 394 39.19 24.11 27.57
N ALA A 395 40.36 24.25 28.20
CA ALA A 395 41.20 23.11 28.58
C ALA A 395 40.46 22.21 29.58
N GLY A 396 40.52 20.88 29.39
CA GLY A 396 39.89 19.88 30.27
C GLY A 396 38.45 19.52 29.96
N THR A 397 37.81 20.11 28.94
CA THR A 397 36.45 19.76 28.50
C THR A 397 36.49 18.93 27.21
N SER A 398 36.96 17.67 27.26
CA SER A 398 36.83 16.76 26.14
C SER A 398 35.35 16.39 25.96
N GLY A 399 34.71 16.95 24.96
CA GLY A 399 33.34 16.62 24.62
C GLY A 399 33.21 15.18 24.08
N SER A 400 32.14 14.48 24.43
CA SER A 400 31.85 13.13 23.90
C SER A 400 31.63 13.08 22.37
N GLY A 401 31.66 14.22 21.68
CA GLY A 401 31.39 14.32 20.22
C GLY A 401 29.91 14.06 19.85
N LEU A 402 29.07 13.64 20.79
CA LEU A 402 27.67 13.26 20.54
C LEU A 402 26.80 14.42 20.04
N GLY A 403 27.03 15.64 20.53
CA GLY A 403 26.29 16.83 20.07
C GLY A 403 26.54 17.12 18.58
N GLN A 404 27.80 17.05 18.14
CA GLN A 404 28.15 17.25 16.74
C GLN A 404 27.63 16.12 15.84
N LEU A 405 27.64 14.87 16.35
CA LEU A 405 27.04 13.73 15.66
C LEU A 405 25.55 13.95 15.45
N GLY A 406 24.81 14.37 16.47
CA GLY A 406 23.40 14.69 16.39
C GLY A 406 23.07 15.81 15.40
N ILE A 407 23.92 16.84 15.26
CA ILE A 407 23.76 17.86 14.20
C ILE A 407 23.94 17.24 12.82
N ARG A 408 24.95 16.38 12.61
CA ARG A 408 25.19 15.72 11.31
C ARG A 408 24.07 14.76 10.91
N GLU A 409 23.57 13.97 11.84
CA GLU A 409 22.48 13.03 11.62
C GLU A 409 21.18 13.75 11.23
N ARG A 410 20.79 14.79 11.98
CA ARG A 410 19.60 15.60 11.64
C ARG A 410 19.74 16.32 10.30
N ALA A 411 20.92 16.82 9.97
CA ALA A 411 21.16 17.43 8.67
C ALA A 411 21.01 16.39 7.54
N ALA A 412 21.59 15.20 7.70
CA ALA A 412 21.52 14.12 6.71
C ALA A 412 20.07 13.67 6.42
N THR A 413 19.19 13.65 7.46
CA THR A 413 17.77 13.32 7.30
C THR A 413 17.04 14.23 6.30
N HIS A 414 17.48 15.49 6.18
CA HIS A 414 16.93 16.48 5.26
C HIS A 414 17.84 16.77 4.06
N GLY A 415 18.82 15.91 3.76
CA GLY A 415 19.76 16.10 2.66
C GLY A 415 20.69 17.31 2.84
N GLY A 416 20.87 17.78 4.08
CA GLY A 416 21.64 18.96 4.41
C GLY A 416 23.13 18.73 4.40
N GLN A 417 23.89 19.84 4.22
CA GLN A 417 25.36 19.89 4.28
C GLN A 417 25.78 20.54 5.59
N VAL A 418 26.83 20.01 6.23
CA VAL A 418 27.31 20.44 7.57
C VAL A 418 28.77 20.81 7.51
N GLU A 419 29.08 22.02 7.99
CA GLU A 419 30.44 22.49 8.23
C GLU A 419 30.60 22.83 9.71
N ILE A 420 31.46 22.12 10.45
CA ILE A 420 31.71 22.31 11.87
C ILE A 420 33.22 22.31 12.08
N GLY A 421 33.74 23.38 12.64
CA GLY A 421 35.18 23.48 12.92
C GLY A 421 35.66 24.86 13.36
N PRO A 422 36.94 24.94 13.75
CA PRO A 422 37.61 26.23 14.11
C PRO A 422 37.72 27.11 12.87
N ARG A 423 37.62 28.43 13.09
CA ARG A 423 37.80 29.44 12.04
C ARG A 423 39.25 29.92 11.95
N VAL A 424 39.70 30.24 10.74
CA VAL A 424 41.05 30.81 10.53
C VAL A 424 41.23 32.17 11.24
N ALA A 425 40.14 32.95 11.32
CA ALA A 425 40.12 34.24 12.02
C ALA A 425 39.93 34.13 13.55
N GLY A 426 39.95 32.94 14.14
CA GLY A 426 39.61 32.63 15.51
C GLY A 426 38.14 32.33 15.72
N GLY A 427 37.85 31.64 16.85
CA GLY A 427 36.51 31.17 17.18
C GLY A 427 36.14 29.84 16.50
N TYR A 428 34.90 29.42 16.70
CA TYR A 428 34.36 28.16 16.18
C TYR A 428 33.08 28.41 15.35
N ARG A 429 32.85 27.62 14.30
CA ARG A 429 31.71 27.76 13.42
C ARG A 429 30.93 26.44 13.33
N VAL A 430 29.63 26.54 13.45
CA VAL A 430 28.67 25.52 13.09
C VAL A 430 27.80 26.10 11.98
N ARG A 431 27.83 25.51 10.79
CA ARG A 431 27.01 25.90 9.64
C ARG A 431 26.34 24.69 9.08
N VAL A 432 25.02 24.80 8.90
CA VAL A 432 24.22 23.75 8.29
C VAL A 432 23.35 24.36 7.20
N ARG A 433 23.39 23.77 6.00
CA ARG A 433 22.58 24.18 4.87
C ARG A 433 21.66 23.06 4.44
N TYR A 434 20.37 23.33 4.37
CA TYR A 434 19.32 22.43 3.95
C TYR A 434 18.83 22.82 2.55
N PRO A 435 18.78 21.90 1.56
CA PRO A 435 18.17 22.18 0.28
C PRO A 435 16.64 22.31 0.46
N LEU A 436 16.08 23.34 -0.14
CA LEU A 436 14.64 23.48 -0.28
C LEU A 436 14.30 22.93 -1.67
N GLY A 437 13.28 22.06 -1.75
CA GLY A 437 12.78 21.60 -3.04
C GLY A 437 12.29 22.77 -3.88
N PRO A 438 12.10 22.60 -5.22
CA PRO A 438 11.49 23.63 -6.04
C PRO A 438 10.15 24.02 -5.42
N ALA A 439 9.91 25.32 -5.29
CA ALA A 439 8.64 25.86 -4.77
C ALA A 439 7.48 25.24 -5.54
N GLN A 440 6.59 24.52 -4.84
CA GLN A 440 5.37 23.95 -5.41
C GLN A 440 4.31 25.04 -5.56
#